data_f6b0e854904a2d4471891c3b4d667e40
#
_entry.id   f6b0e854904a2d4471891c3b4d667e40
#
_cell.length_a   1.000
_cell.length_b   1.000
_cell.length_c   1.000
_cell.angle_alpha   90.00
_cell.angle_beta   90.00
_cell.angle_gamma   90.00
#
_symmetry.space_group_name_H-M   'P 1'
#
loop_
_entity.id
_entity.type
_entity.pdbx_description
1 polymer ?
#
loop_
_entity_poly.entity_id
_entity_poly.type
_entity_poly.pdbx_seq_one_letter_code
_entity_poly.pdbx_strand_id
1 'polypeptide(L)'
;LRRYPRTKVDLQVDSRAVNLVEQRIDLALRITNALEPNLIARRLAACASVVCAAPAYLAAHGTPRRAEDLAAHNCLTYNYFGKSLWQFTRAGADLSVPVGGNLSANESTVLMLATAQGAGISLQPLFAAAPLLAAGQLVALLPDCQPQEMGIHAVYTSRQHMAPALRALLDFLAEWFACDPGWLAASAAAGAPKAPGRGPGGAAERRAKTA
;
A
#
# COMPACT_ATOMS: atom_id res chain seq x y z
N LEU A 1 4.55 -9.85 -22.87
CA LEU A 1 5.13 -9.85 -24.23
C LEU A 1 5.13 -11.25 -24.86
N ARG A 2 5.20 -12.36 -24.07
CA ARG A 2 5.14 -13.73 -24.63
C ARG A 2 3.86 -13.99 -25.42
N ARG A 3 2.69 -13.50 -24.96
CA ARG A 3 1.39 -13.61 -25.65
C ARG A 3 1.31 -12.74 -26.91
N TYR A 4 2.11 -11.68 -26.98
CA TYR A 4 2.10 -10.68 -28.05
C TYR A 4 3.53 -10.35 -28.53
N PRO A 5 4.21 -11.25 -29.24
CA PRO A 5 5.64 -11.12 -29.53
C PRO A 5 6.00 -9.98 -30.51
N ARG A 6 5.01 -9.46 -31.24
CA ARG A 6 5.21 -8.32 -32.16
C ARG A 6 4.97 -6.97 -31.48
N THR A 7 4.63 -6.94 -30.19
CA THR A 7 4.40 -5.71 -29.44
C THR A 7 5.68 -5.27 -28.75
N LYS A 8 5.99 -3.98 -28.84
CA LYS A 8 7.05 -3.32 -28.08
C LYS A 8 6.40 -2.47 -26.99
N VAL A 9 7.00 -2.47 -25.80
CA VAL A 9 6.57 -1.65 -24.67
C VAL A 9 7.76 -0.83 -24.21
N ASP A 10 7.60 0.48 -24.20
CA ASP A 10 8.47 1.41 -23.51
C ASP A 10 7.81 1.77 -22.18
N LEU A 11 8.43 1.38 -21.07
CA LEU A 11 7.91 1.59 -19.73
C LEU A 11 8.64 2.72 -19.04
N GLN A 12 7.89 3.77 -18.71
CA GLN A 12 8.38 4.88 -17.92
C GLN A 12 7.76 4.82 -16.52
N VAL A 13 8.57 5.06 -15.51
CA VAL A 13 8.12 5.13 -14.11
C VAL A 13 8.37 6.54 -13.63
N ASP A 14 7.29 7.24 -13.30
CA ASP A 14 7.36 8.61 -12.78
C ASP A 14 6.39 8.72 -11.59
N SER A 15 6.79 9.47 -10.60
CA SER A 15 5.97 9.77 -9.43
C SER A 15 5.01 10.94 -9.66
N ARG A 16 5.15 11.68 -10.76
CA ARG A 16 4.27 12.81 -11.10
C ARG A 16 3.20 12.39 -12.11
N ALA A 17 2.05 13.04 -12.01
CA ALA A 17 1.04 12.94 -13.05
C ALA A 17 1.54 13.69 -14.29
N VAL A 18 1.97 12.93 -15.30
CA VAL A 18 2.48 13.49 -16.56
C VAL A 18 1.32 13.73 -17.54
N ASN A 19 1.48 14.73 -18.42
CA ASN A 19 0.56 14.96 -19.51
C ASN A 19 0.77 13.90 -20.59
N LEU A 20 -0.22 13.01 -20.76
CA LEU A 20 -0.11 11.88 -21.70
C LEU A 20 0.06 12.32 -23.15
N VAL A 21 -0.59 13.42 -23.55
CA VAL A 21 -0.53 13.94 -24.93
C VAL A 21 0.83 14.50 -25.22
N GLU A 22 1.34 15.39 -24.37
CA GLU A 22 2.64 16.03 -24.55
C GLU A 22 3.79 15.04 -24.57
N GLN A 23 3.71 14.02 -23.70
CA GLN A 23 4.77 13.01 -23.58
C GLN A 23 4.55 11.80 -24.50
N ARG A 24 3.50 11.80 -25.32
CA ARG A 24 3.14 10.71 -26.26
C ARG A 24 3.02 9.35 -25.55
N ILE A 25 2.38 9.36 -24.38
CA ILE A 25 2.12 8.16 -23.60
C ILE A 25 0.77 7.59 -24.00
N ASP A 26 0.74 6.34 -24.45
CA ASP A 26 -0.49 5.67 -24.87
C ASP A 26 -1.36 5.28 -23.68
N LEU A 27 -0.72 4.88 -22.56
CA LEU A 27 -1.40 4.38 -21.35
C LEU A 27 -0.60 4.75 -20.10
N ALA A 28 -1.28 5.28 -19.08
CA ALA A 28 -0.72 5.39 -17.74
C ALA A 28 -1.49 4.50 -16.76
N LEU A 29 -0.78 3.83 -15.87
CA LEU A 29 -1.37 3.22 -14.67
C LEU A 29 -1.25 4.22 -13.53
N ARG A 30 -2.39 4.63 -12.97
CA ARG A 30 -2.44 5.61 -11.87
C ARG A 30 -3.14 5.02 -10.65
N ILE A 31 -2.54 5.22 -9.50
CA ILE A 31 -3.15 4.91 -8.19
C ILE A 31 -3.64 6.22 -7.60
N THR A 32 -4.93 6.49 -7.73
CA THR A 32 -5.52 7.78 -7.34
C THR A 32 -7.03 7.68 -7.21
N ASN A 33 -7.63 8.57 -6.42
CA ASN A 33 -9.07 8.84 -6.41
C ASN A 33 -9.42 10.16 -7.12
N ALA A 34 -8.41 10.97 -7.48
CA ALA A 34 -8.56 12.19 -8.24
C ALA A 34 -8.20 11.95 -9.72
N LEU A 35 -9.21 11.84 -10.57
CA LEU A 35 -9.05 11.62 -12.00
C LEU A 35 -9.27 12.94 -12.76
N GLU A 36 -8.47 13.16 -13.79
CA GLU A 36 -8.61 14.32 -14.65
C GLU A 36 -9.84 14.18 -15.58
N PRO A 37 -10.71 15.21 -15.68
CA PRO A 37 -11.98 15.11 -16.41
C PRO A 37 -11.84 14.83 -17.92
N ASN A 38 -10.71 15.22 -18.51
CA ASN A 38 -10.42 15.12 -19.96
C ASN A 38 -9.71 13.80 -20.34
N LEU A 39 -9.48 12.91 -19.39
CA LEU A 39 -8.89 11.61 -19.66
C LEU A 39 -9.92 10.51 -19.47
N ILE A 40 -9.74 9.43 -20.20
CA ILE A 40 -10.53 8.23 -20.02
C ILE A 40 -9.81 7.37 -18.98
N ALA A 41 -10.54 7.01 -17.93
CA ALA A 41 -10.04 6.14 -16.89
C ALA A 41 -10.88 4.86 -16.84
N ARG A 42 -10.21 3.72 -16.86
CA ARG A 42 -10.80 2.41 -16.58
C ARG A 42 -10.27 1.94 -15.23
N ARG A 43 -11.14 1.79 -14.24
CA ARG A 43 -10.74 1.20 -12.96
C ARG A 43 -10.40 -0.27 -13.18
N LEU A 44 -9.21 -0.67 -12.71
CA LEU A 44 -8.71 -2.04 -12.81
C LEU A 44 -8.86 -2.79 -11.48
N ALA A 45 -8.53 -2.11 -10.37
CA ALA A 45 -8.59 -2.70 -9.03
C ALA A 45 -8.67 -1.63 -7.94
N ALA A 46 -8.84 -2.08 -6.72
CA ALA A 46 -8.63 -1.33 -5.50
C ALA A 46 -7.17 -1.43 -5.05
N CYS A 47 -6.67 -0.39 -4.41
CA CYS A 47 -5.35 -0.35 -3.79
C CYS A 47 -5.53 -0.05 -2.30
N ALA A 48 -5.54 -1.10 -1.50
CA ALA A 48 -5.54 -0.97 -0.06
C ALA A 48 -4.16 -0.52 0.43
N SER A 49 -4.14 0.20 1.55
CA SER A 49 -2.91 0.65 2.22
C SER A 49 -2.86 0.14 3.65
N VAL A 50 -1.67 0.11 4.22
CA VAL A 50 -1.41 -0.28 5.60
C VAL A 50 -0.46 0.71 6.27
N VAL A 51 -0.77 1.06 7.52
CA VAL A 51 0.18 1.76 8.39
C VAL A 51 1.12 0.72 8.97
N CYS A 52 2.42 0.92 8.84
CA CYS A 52 3.39 -0.07 9.29
C CYS A 52 4.69 0.57 9.82
N ALA A 53 5.39 -0.19 10.65
CA ALA A 53 6.70 0.16 11.18
C ALA A 53 7.56 -1.09 11.41
N ALA A 54 8.88 -0.92 11.49
CA ALA A 54 9.77 -2.00 11.89
C ALA A 54 9.63 -2.30 13.40
N PRO A 55 9.79 -3.57 13.84
CA PRO A 55 9.77 -3.93 15.26
C PRO A 55 10.78 -3.12 16.09
N ALA A 56 11.95 -2.82 15.54
CA ALA A 56 12.99 -2.05 16.22
C ALA A 56 12.53 -0.61 16.53
N TYR A 57 11.81 0.02 15.59
CA TYR A 57 11.24 1.35 15.83
C TYR A 57 10.21 1.31 16.96
N LEU A 58 9.31 0.33 16.94
CA LEU A 58 8.27 0.18 17.95
C LEU A 58 8.83 -0.12 19.33
N ALA A 59 9.91 -0.89 19.41
CA ALA A 59 10.60 -1.17 20.67
C ALA A 59 11.21 0.09 21.30
N ALA A 60 11.71 1.01 20.48
CA ALA A 60 12.34 2.24 20.94
C ALA A 60 11.34 3.37 21.24
N HIS A 61 10.23 3.44 20.50
CA HIS A 61 9.31 4.60 20.52
C HIS A 61 7.89 4.27 20.98
N GLY A 62 7.61 2.99 21.27
CA GLY A 62 6.27 2.53 21.58
C GLY A 62 5.43 2.23 20.34
N THR A 63 4.28 1.59 20.57
CA THR A 63 3.33 1.22 19.51
C THR A 63 2.10 2.11 19.60
N PRO A 64 1.74 2.87 18.55
CA PRO A 64 0.53 3.66 18.53
C PRO A 64 -0.70 2.73 18.63
N ARG A 65 -1.62 3.06 19.52
CA ARG A 65 -2.86 2.29 19.73
C ARG A 65 -4.07 2.92 19.06
N ARG A 66 -4.01 4.21 18.82
CA ARG A 66 -5.03 5.01 18.16
C ARG A 66 -4.41 5.80 17.01
N ALA A 67 -5.20 6.14 16.01
CA ALA A 67 -4.71 6.91 14.87
C ALA A 67 -4.14 8.28 15.28
N GLU A 68 -4.72 8.88 16.32
CA GLU A 68 -4.30 10.17 16.85
C GLU A 68 -2.89 10.12 17.47
N ASP A 69 -2.46 8.94 17.94
CA ASP A 69 -1.12 8.76 18.53
C ASP A 69 -0.02 8.95 17.48
N LEU A 70 -0.34 8.80 16.18
CA LEU A 70 0.60 9.03 15.07
C LEU A 70 1.21 10.43 15.08
N ALA A 71 0.50 11.42 15.61
CA ALA A 71 1.01 12.79 15.73
C ALA A 71 2.26 12.91 16.63
N ALA A 72 2.47 11.94 17.54
CA ALA A 72 3.63 11.86 18.41
C ALA A 72 4.78 11.00 17.87
N HIS A 73 4.58 10.36 16.70
CA HIS A 73 5.57 9.50 16.06
C HIS A 73 6.24 10.16 14.87
N ASN A 74 7.45 9.67 14.53
CA ASN A 74 8.10 10.03 13.27
C ASN A 74 7.41 9.33 12.10
N CYS A 75 6.53 10.06 11.40
CA CYS A 75 5.80 9.54 10.25
C CYS A 75 6.49 9.92 8.95
N LEU A 76 6.90 8.93 8.17
CA LEU A 76 7.54 9.11 6.88
C LEU A 76 6.46 9.38 5.83
N THR A 77 6.51 10.55 5.18
CA THR A 77 5.40 11.05 4.38
C THR A 77 5.66 11.02 2.89
N TYR A 78 4.62 10.70 2.13
CA TYR A 78 4.65 10.79 0.68
C TYR A 78 4.37 12.24 0.26
N ASN A 79 5.37 12.94 -0.30
CA ASN A 79 5.28 14.37 -0.55
C ASN A 79 4.36 14.76 -1.73
N TYR A 80 4.06 13.81 -2.62
CA TYR A 80 3.17 14.06 -3.75
C TYR A 80 1.73 14.33 -3.32
N PHE A 81 1.23 13.63 -2.31
CA PHE A 81 -0.10 13.86 -1.73
C PHE A 81 -0.14 15.04 -0.74
N GLY A 82 0.91 15.80 -0.70
CA GLY A 82 1.06 17.11 -0.10
C GLY A 82 0.48 17.22 1.30
N LYS A 83 1.29 17.05 2.30
CA LYS A 83 0.98 17.31 3.70
C LYS A 83 0.49 16.09 4.46
N SER A 84 1.17 15.73 5.34
CA SER A 84 1.00 15.29 6.72
C SER A 84 -0.44 14.99 7.19
N LEU A 85 -1.40 14.73 6.30
CA LEU A 85 -2.78 14.39 6.68
C LEU A 85 -3.11 13.00 6.14
N TRP A 86 -3.10 12.00 7.02
CA TRP A 86 -3.52 10.65 6.66
C TRP A 86 -5.00 10.48 6.93
N GLN A 87 -5.69 9.87 5.97
CA GLN A 87 -7.13 9.67 6.04
C GLN A 87 -7.44 8.21 6.31
N PHE A 88 -8.35 7.99 7.25
CA PHE A 88 -8.80 6.69 7.71
C PHE A 88 -10.32 6.64 7.79
N THR A 89 -10.85 5.44 7.78
CA THR A 89 -12.22 5.13 8.21
C THR A 89 -12.14 4.25 9.45
N ARG A 90 -12.85 4.64 10.53
CA ARG A 90 -12.96 3.88 11.77
C ARG A 90 -14.41 3.78 12.17
N ALA A 91 -14.94 2.55 12.32
CA ALA A 91 -16.34 2.29 12.65
C ALA A 91 -17.34 3.03 11.72
N GLY A 92 -17.01 3.17 10.43
CA GLY A 92 -17.84 3.85 9.44
C GLY A 92 -17.75 5.39 9.45
N ALA A 93 -16.93 5.98 10.30
CA ALA A 93 -16.68 7.42 10.33
C ALA A 93 -15.30 7.75 9.74
N ASP A 94 -15.24 8.81 8.94
CA ASP A 94 -13.98 9.32 8.39
C ASP A 94 -13.19 10.06 9.47
N LEU A 95 -11.90 9.82 9.47
CA LEU A 95 -10.93 10.40 10.39
C LEU A 95 -9.72 10.90 9.61
N SER A 96 -9.35 12.15 9.81
CA SER A 96 -8.13 12.74 9.25
C SER A 96 -7.14 13.03 10.37
N VAL A 97 -5.94 12.48 10.27
CA VAL A 97 -4.89 12.60 11.28
C VAL A 97 -3.71 13.39 10.72
N PRO A 98 -3.36 14.53 11.30
CA PRO A 98 -2.14 15.23 10.95
C PRO A 98 -0.94 14.41 11.43
N VAL A 99 -0.01 14.16 10.53
CA VAL A 99 1.23 13.42 10.79
C VAL A 99 2.43 14.24 10.32
N GLY A 100 3.60 13.96 10.86
CA GLY A 100 4.84 14.61 10.44
C GLY A 100 6.04 13.75 10.78
N GLY A 101 7.16 14.09 10.16
CA GLY A 101 8.40 13.37 10.37
C GLY A 101 9.59 14.04 9.68
N ASN A 102 10.72 13.38 9.76
CA ASN A 102 12.00 13.90 9.27
C ASN A 102 12.36 13.39 7.86
N LEU A 103 11.51 12.57 7.24
CA LEU A 103 11.70 12.06 5.88
C LEU A 103 10.41 12.20 5.08
N SER A 104 10.53 12.80 3.91
CA SER A 104 9.48 12.84 2.90
C SER A 104 10.07 12.46 1.55
N ALA A 105 9.38 11.63 0.78
CA ALA A 105 9.81 11.22 -0.55
C ALA A 105 8.63 11.15 -1.51
N ASN A 106 8.90 11.24 -2.80
CA ASN A 106 7.93 11.06 -3.87
C ASN A 106 7.88 9.62 -4.40
N GLU A 107 8.59 8.71 -3.74
CA GLU A 107 8.67 7.31 -4.12
C GLU A 107 8.40 6.42 -2.90
N SER A 108 7.34 5.59 -2.98
CA SER A 108 6.90 4.76 -1.86
C SER A 108 7.92 3.71 -1.45
N THR A 109 8.69 3.20 -2.41
CA THR A 109 9.75 2.20 -2.14
C THR A 109 10.83 2.75 -1.23
N VAL A 110 11.21 4.03 -1.40
CA VAL A 110 12.19 4.70 -0.52
C VAL A 110 11.65 4.78 0.91
N LEU A 111 10.39 5.19 1.06
CA LEU A 111 9.75 5.26 2.39
C LEU A 111 9.62 3.87 3.03
N MET A 112 9.27 2.86 2.24
CA MET A 112 9.14 1.47 2.71
C MET A 112 10.49 0.92 3.20
N LEU A 113 11.57 1.14 2.45
CA LEU A 113 12.93 0.72 2.85
C LEU A 113 13.37 1.44 4.12
N ALA A 114 13.16 2.75 4.20
CA ALA A 114 13.46 3.52 5.42
C ALA A 114 12.65 3.02 6.62
N THR A 115 11.37 2.70 6.41
CA THR A 115 10.51 2.14 7.47
C THR A 115 11.04 0.78 7.94
N ALA A 116 11.43 -0.10 7.03
CA ALA A 116 11.99 -1.41 7.36
C ALA A 116 13.32 -1.32 8.13
N GLN A 117 14.09 -0.25 7.92
CA GLN A 117 15.31 0.06 8.68
C GLN A 117 15.02 0.77 10.02
N GLY A 118 13.75 0.96 10.39
CA GLY A 118 13.39 1.54 11.69
C GLY A 118 13.40 3.06 11.73
N ALA A 119 13.37 3.75 10.59
CA ALA A 119 13.39 5.22 10.55
C ALA A 119 12.09 5.84 11.08
N GLY A 120 10.96 5.12 11.02
CA GLY A 120 9.68 5.66 11.45
C GLY A 120 8.49 4.78 11.08
N ILE A 121 7.31 5.38 11.10
CA ILE A 121 6.04 4.79 10.66
C ILE A 121 5.73 5.31 9.25
N SER A 122 5.24 4.45 8.36
CA SER A 122 4.76 4.88 7.04
C SER A 122 3.42 4.28 6.67
N LEU A 123 2.72 4.97 5.77
CA LEU A 123 1.54 4.46 5.09
C LEU A 123 1.97 3.91 3.74
N GLN A 124 1.80 2.59 3.53
CA GLN A 124 2.29 1.90 2.35
C GLN A 124 1.18 1.16 1.61
N PRO A 125 1.25 1.06 0.27
CA PRO A 125 0.41 0.15 -0.46
C PRO A 125 0.59 -1.28 0.08
N LEU A 126 -0.52 -1.94 0.40
CA LEU A 126 -0.47 -3.24 1.06
C LEU A 126 0.23 -4.31 0.20
N PHE A 127 0.03 -4.28 -1.12
CA PHE A 127 0.71 -5.21 -2.02
C PHE A 127 2.24 -5.08 -1.97
N ALA A 128 2.76 -3.87 -1.72
CA ALA A 128 4.20 -3.63 -1.60
C ALA A 128 4.73 -4.02 -0.21
N ALA A 129 3.96 -3.76 0.85
CA ALA A 129 4.33 -4.07 2.22
C ALA A 129 4.17 -5.56 2.59
N ALA A 130 3.28 -6.28 1.91
CA ALA A 130 2.91 -7.66 2.26
C ALA A 130 4.10 -8.63 2.41
N PRO A 131 5.11 -8.64 1.53
CA PRO A 131 6.28 -9.52 1.70
C PRO A 131 7.06 -9.22 2.99
N LEU A 132 7.22 -7.94 3.34
CA LEU A 132 7.94 -7.53 4.55
C LEU A 132 7.13 -7.79 5.83
N LEU A 133 5.81 -7.64 5.76
CA LEU A 133 4.89 -8.03 6.83
C LEU A 133 4.94 -9.54 7.09
N ALA A 134 4.88 -10.35 6.03
CA ALA A 134 4.97 -11.80 6.11
C ALA A 134 6.33 -12.27 6.69
N ALA A 135 7.42 -11.58 6.34
CA ALA A 135 8.75 -11.85 6.86
C ALA A 135 8.99 -11.31 8.29
N GLY A 136 8.01 -10.58 8.88
CA GLY A 136 8.14 -9.96 10.20
C GLY A 136 9.11 -8.78 10.24
N GLN A 137 9.53 -8.26 9.10
CA GLN A 137 10.39 -7.07 9.00
C GLN A 137 9.58 -5.78 9.23
N LEU A 138 8.29 -5.82 8.94
CA LEU A 138 7.32 -4.80 9.28
C LEU A 138 6.19 -5.40 10.13
N VAL A 139 5.56 -4.55 10.92
CA VAL A 139 4.36 -4.83 11.71
C VAL A 139 3.26 -3.89 11.24
N ALA A 140 2.09 -4.45 10.93
CA ALA A 140 0.89 -3.66 10.66
C ALA A 140 0.38 -3.03 11.94
N LEU A 141 0.00 -1.77 11.87
CA LEU A 141 -0.46 -0.94 12.98
C LEU A 141 -1.92 -0.55 12.79
N LEU A 142 -2.61 -0.22 13.87
CA LEU A 142 -3.95 0.36 13.87
C LEU A 142 -4.98 -0.50 13.11
N PRO A 143 -5.19 -1.77 13.48
CA PRO A 143 -6.06 -2.70 12.76
C PRO A 143 -7.51 -2.23 12.66
N ASP A 144 -7.97 -1.39 13.59
CA ASP A 144 -9.32 -0.85 13.63
C ASP A 144 -9.50 0.44 12.79
N CYS A 145 -8.41 0.95 12.20
CA CYS A 145 -8.39 2.14 11.37
C CYS A 145 -7.98 1.77 9.94
N GLN A 146 -8.95 1.77 9.04
CA GLN A 146 -8.67 1.47 7.63
C GLN A 146 -8.21 2.73 6.92
N PRO A 147 -6.98 2.76 6.35
CA PRO A 147 -6.56 3.85 5.49
C PRO A 147 -7.49 3.97 4.29
N GLN A 148 -7.67 5.20 3.80
CA GLN A 148 -8.49 5.44 2.61
C GLN A 148 -7.98 4.58 1.44
N GLU A 149 -8.89 3.77 0.87
CA GLU A 149 -8.59 2.96 -0.30
C GLU A 149 -8.48 3.84 -1.55
N MET A 150 -7.50 3.54 -2.39
CA MET A 150 -7.32 4.21 -3.67
C MET A 150 -7.74 3.30 -4.84
N GLY A 151 -8.07 3.89 -5.98
CA GLY A 151 -8.31 3.14 -7.21
C GLY A 151 -7.03 2.98 -8.03
N ILE A 152 -6.81 1.79 -8.60
CA ILE A 152 -5.83 1.57 -9.67
C ILE A 152 -6.56 1.76 -10.98
N HIS A 153 -6.11 2.71 -11.78
CA HIS A 153 -6.73 3.10 -13.03
C HIS A 153 -5.79 2.98 -14.21
N ALA A 154 -6.29 2.41 -15.30
CA ALA A 154 -5.70 2.57 -16.64
C ALA A 154 -6.25 3.87 -17.23
N VAL A 155 -5.37 4.82 -17.52
CA VAL A 155 -5.72 6.17 -17.99
C VAL A 155 -5.14 6.38 -19.39
N TYR A 156 -5.97 6.86 -20.34
CA TYR A 156 -5.62 7.09 -21.72
C TYR A 156 -6.45 8.20 -22.34
N THR A 157 -6.04 8.72 -23.50
CA THR A 157 -6.58 9.96 -24.06
C THR A 157 -7.88 9.79 -24.87
N SER A 158 -8.06 8.65 -25.59
CA SER A 158 -9.21 8.47 -26.50
C SER A 158 -9.62 7.00 -26.63
N ARG A 159 -10.94 6.79 -26.84
CA ARG A 159 -11.49 5.49 -27.25
C ARG A 159 -11.57 5.35 -28.77
N GLN A 160 -11.57 6.46 -29.49
CA GLN A 160 -11.64 6.47 -30.95
C GLN A 160 -10.25 6.12 -31.52
N HIS A 161 -10.23 5.24 -32.53
CA HIS A 161 -9.02 4.83 -33.23
C HIS A 161 -7.93 4.23 -32.35
N MET A 162 -8.35 3.55 -31.23
CA MET A 162 -7.40 2.89 -30.33
C MET A 162 -6.58 1.86 -31.09
N ALA A 163 -5.25 1.96 -31.00
CA ALA A 163 -4.34 1.00 -31.59
C ALA A 163 -4.64 -0.43 -31.05
N PRO A 164 -4.59 -1.47 -31.90
CA PRO A 164 -4.84 -2.84 -31.47
C PRO A 164 -3.93 -3.29 -30.31
N ALA A 165 -2.67 -2.84 -30.29
CA ALA A 165 -1.73 -3.14 -29.20
C ALA A 165 -2.18 -2.53 -27.87
N LEU A 166 -2.69 -1.30 -27.85
CA LEU A 166 -3.20 -0.64 -26.66
C LEU A 166 -4.45 -1.36 -26.15
N ARG A 167 -5.38 -1.76 -27.02
CA ARG A 167 -6.56 -2.54 -26.66
C ARG A 167 -6.18 -3.87 -26.03
N ALA A 168 -5.26 -4.60 -26.66
CA ALA A 168 -4.76 -5.88 -26.13
C ALA A 168 -4.09 -5.73 -24.76
N LEU A 169 -3.36 -4.63 -24.55
CA LEU A 169 -2.76 -4.34 -23.23
C LEU A 169 -3.82 -4.01 -22.18
N LEU A 170 -4.82 -3.21 -22.50
CA LEU A 170 -5.92 -2.89 -21.59
C LEU A 170 -6.74 -4.12 -21.19
N ASP A 171 -7.02 -5.02 -22.14
CA ASP A 171 -7.75 -6.24 -21.88
C ASP A 171 -6.90 -7.20 -21.04
N PHE A 172 -5.62 -7.35 -21.36
CA PHE A 172 -4.68 -8.12 -20.55
C PHE A 172 -4.59 -7.61 -19.11
N LEU A 173 -4.46 -6.29 -18.91
CA LEU A 173 -4.40 -5.71 -17.57
C LEU A 173 -5.71 -5.95 -16.82
N ALA A 174 -6.86 -5.79 -17.47
CA ALA A 174 -8.16 -6.03 -16.84
C ALA A 174 -8.33 -7.51 -16.43
N GLU A 175 -7.95 -8.45 -17.30
CA GLU A 175 -7.95 -9.89 -16.98
C GLU A 175 -7.00 -10.18 -15.80
N TRP A 176 -5.78 -9.62 -15.84
CA TRP A 176 -4.76 -9.85 -14.83
C TRP A 176 -5.19 -9.35 -13.44
N PHE A 177 -5.75 -8.13 -13.37
CA PHE A 177 -6.25 -7.58 -12.11
C PHE A 177 -7.53 -8.29 -11.61
N ALA A 178 -8.35 -8.84 -12.51
CA ALA A 178 -9.55 -9.59 -12.13
C ALA A 178 -9.24 -11.00 -11.59
N CYS A 179 -8.11 -11.60 -12.01
CA CYS A 179 -7.72 -12.94 -11.59
C CYS A 179 -7.15 -13.03 -10.17
N ASP A 180 -7.11 -11.93 -9.42
CA ASP A 180 -6.50 -11.84 -8.08
C ASP A 180 -5.09 -12.45 -8.03
N PRO A 181 -4.06 -11.70 -8.41
CA PRO A 181 -2.69 -12.21 -8.49
C PRO A 181 -2.04 -12.50 -7.13
N GLY A 182 -2.81 -12.79 -6.10
CA GLY A 182 -2.32 -13.14 -4.75
C GLY A 182 -1.88 -11.95 -3.89
N TRP A 183 -1.72 -10.76 -4.48
CA TRP A 183 -1.41 -9.56 -3.70
C TRP A 183 -2.64 -8.91 -3.06
N LEU A 184 -3.85 -9.16 -3.62
CA LEU A 184 -5.12 -8.84 -2.96
C LEU A 184 -5.41 -9.83 -1.83
N ALA A 185 -5.06 -11.12 -1.99
CA ALA A 185 -5.23 -12.13 -0.94
C ALA A 185 -4.27 -11.92 0.25
N ALA A 186 -3.05 -11.42 0.00
CA ALA A 186 -2.14 -10.95 1.05
C ALA A 186 -2.74 -9.79 1.86
N SER A 187 -3.63 -9.01 1.24
CA SER A 187 -4.43 -7.95 1.85
C SER A 187 -5.38 -8.48 2.91
N ALA A 188 -6.11 -9.55 2.63
CA ALA A 188 -7.05 -10.16 3.57
C ALA A 188 -6.34 -10.86 4.75
N ALA A 189 -5.17 -11.45 4.51
CA ALA A 189 -4.40 -12.14 5.54
C ALA A 189 -3.64 -11.19 6.49
N ALA A 190 -3.21 -10.03 6.01
CA ALA A 190 -2.50 -9.02 6.81
C ALA A 190 -3.45 -8.20 7.70
N GLY A 191 -4.75 -8.16 7.38
CA GLY A 191 -5.79 -7.51 8.21
C GLY A 191 -6.35 -8.39 9.33
N ALA A 192 -6.03 -9.68 9.39
CA ALA A 192 -6.46 -10.54 10.48
C ALA A 192 -5.50 -10.39 11.67
N PRO A 193 -5.98 -10.03 12.88
CA PRO A 193 -5.14 -9.96 14.06
C PRO A 193 -4.53 -11.34 14.33
N LYS A 194 -3.20 -11.43 14.30
CA LYS A 194 -2.49 -12.64 14.72
C LYS A 194 -2.82 -12.86 16.19
N ALA A 195 -3.55 -13.92 16.49
CA ALA A 195 -3.87 -14.31 17.87
C ALA A 195 -2.58 -14.34 18.69
N PRO A 196 -2.57 -13.81 19.92
CA PRO A 196 -1.37 -13.78 20.75
C PRO A 196 -0.91 -15.22 20.94
N GLY A 197 0.33 -15.50 20.52
CA GLY A 197 0.96 -16.79 20.68
C GLY A 197 0.90 -17.21 22.15
N ARG A 198 0.24 -18.32 22.44
CA ARG A 198 0.35 -18.98 23.73
C ARG A 198 1.82 -19.33 23.93
N GLY A 199 2.48 -18.61 24.83
CA GLY A 199 3.80 -18.96 25.30
C GLY A 199 3.80 -20.41 25.83
N PRO A 200 4.91 -21.13 25.76
CA PRO A 200 5.00 -22.49 26.32
C PRO A 200 4.77 -22.40 27.82
N GLY A 201 3.54 -22.74 28.24
CA GLY A 201 3.18 -22.83 29.62
C GLY A 201 4.00 -23.90 30.31
N GLY A 202 4.65 -23.50 31.40
CA GLY A 202 5.42 -24.35 32.29
C GLY A 202 4.63 -25.56 32.79
N ALA A 203 5.07 -26.71 32.35
CA ALA A 203 4.72 -28.00 32.93
C ALA A 203 5.95 -28.55 33.66
N ALA A 204 6.17 -28.09 34.88
CA ALA A 204 6.99 -28.82 35.85
C ALA A 204 6.83 -28.16 37.21
N GLU A 205 5.97 -28.73 38.04
CA GLU A 205 6.14 -28.81 39.50
C GLU A 205 4.84 -29.29 40.18
N ARG A 206 4.55 -30.56 40.03
CA ARG A 206 3.70 -31.29 41.00
C ARG A 206 4.20 -32.73 41.09
N ARG A 207 5.29 -32.96 41.80
CA ARG A 207 5.59 -34.23 42.45
C ARG A 207 6.58 -33.97 43.58
N ALA A 208 6.08 -33.90 44.77
CA ALA A 208 6.73 -34.40 46.03
C ALA A 208 6.02 -33.77 47.24
N LYS A 209 5.05 -34.48 47.77
CA LYS A 209 4.73 -34.53 49.19
C LYS A 209 3.59 -35.52 49.40
N THR A 210 3.97 -36.77 49.56
CA THR A 210 3.27 -37.74 50.42
C THR A 210 4.20 -38.95 50.58
N ALA A 211 4.89 -38.98 51.68
CA ALA A 211 5.29 -40.12 52.49
C ALA A 211 5.82 -39.55 53.81
#